data_4740ec4d86f80e75d224995d142b597a
#
_entry.id   4740ec4d86f80e75d224995d142b597a
#
_cell.length_a   1.000
_cell.length_b   1.000
_cell.length_c   1.000
_cell.angle_alpha   90.00
_cell.angle_beta   90.00
_cell.angle_gamma   90.00
#
_symmetry.space_group_name_H-M   'P 1'
#
loop_
_entity.id
_entity.type
_entity.pdbx_description
1 polymer ?
#
loop_
_entity_poly.entity_id
_entity_poly.type
_entity_poly.pdbx_seq_one_letter_code
_entity_poly.pdbx_strand_id
1 'polypeptide(L)'
;MQPHWKPLEDRLGRTRCVGFMFMGRVNGINQYKHGIARTYLNLDDEGNCYIRAQRDGYLPGNWEAELGKVEACLATLGANLATPYDEEFIARKRKALLEQGISLLTLEMEPQEGKIH
;
A
#
# COMPACT_ATOMS: atom_id res chain seq x y z
N MET A 1 -7.47 4.44 -16.91
CA MET A 1 -6.26 3.63 -17.15
C MET A 1 -6.44 2.25 -16.57
N GLN A 2 -6.00 1.26 -17.28
CA GLN A 2 -6.06 -0.11 -16.78
C GLN A 2 -4.98 -0.34 -15.74
N PRO A 3 -5.29 -1.01 -14.65
CA PRO A 3 -4.25 -1.35 -13.67
C PRO A 3 -3.19 -2.26 -14.30
N HIS A 4 -1.95 -2.06 -13.89
CA HIS A 4 -0.84 -2.85 -14.37
C HIS A 4 -0.20 -3.57 -13.18
N TRP A 5 -0.58 -4.81 -12.98
CA TRP A 5 -0.20 -5.57 -11.80
C TRP A 5 1.07 -6.40 -11.96
N LYS A 6 1.53 -6.59 -13.20
CA LYS A 6 2.64 -7.50 -13.44
C LYS A 6 3.90 -7.16 -12.66
N PRO A 7 4.34 -5.89 -12.58
CA PRO A 7 5.55 -5.61 -11.81
C PRO A 7 5.45 -6.04 -10.35
N LEU A 8 4.30 -5.79 -9.72
CA LEU A 8 4.12 -6.15 -8.32
C LEU A 8 3.94 -7.66 -8.17
N GLU A 9 3.21 -8.29 -9.06
CA GLU A 9 3.02 -9.73 -9.01
C GLU A 9 4.33 -10.48 -9.21
N ASP A 10 5.21 -9.97 -10.07
CA ASP A 10 6.52 -10.58 -10.27
C ASP A 10 7.37 -10.53 -9.00
N ARG A 11 7.19 -9.47 -8.21
CA ARG A 11 7.92 -9.32 -6.95
C ARG A 11 7.31 -10.13 -5.80
N LEU A 12 5.99 -10.11 -5.68
CA LEU A 12 5.32 -10.65 -4.49
C LEU A 12 4.54 -11.92 -4.73
N GLY A 13 4.17 -12.20 -5.97
CA GLY A 13 3.19 -13.25 -6.24
C GLY A 13 1.78 -12.73 -6.01
N ARG A 14 0.81 -13.36 -6.67
CA ARG A 14 -0.57 -12.88 -6.65
C ARG A 14 -1.18 -12.84 -5.25
N THR A 15 -0.92 -13.86 -4.45
CA THR A 15 -1.53 -13.96 -3.13
C THR A 15 -1.18 -12.76 -2.27
N ARG A 16 0.04 -12.27 -2.37
CA ARG A 16 0.47 -11.15 -1.52
C ARG A 16 0.17 -9.79 -2.12
N CYS A 17 -0.44 -9.76 -3.31
CA CYS A 17 -0.86 -8.49 -3.91
C CYS A 17 -2.26 -8.08 -3.51
N VAL A 18 -3.03 -8.95 -2.86
CA VAL A 18 -4.47 -8.72 -2.68
C VAL A 18 -4.79 -7.49 -1.84
N GLY A 19 -3.90 -7.07 -0.97
CA GLY A 19 -4.14 -5.89 -0.15
C GLY A 19 -3.77 -4.58 -0.80
N PHE A 20 -3.21 -4.62 -2.01
CA PHE A 20 -2.76 -3.41 -2.68
C PHE A 20 -3.81 -2.88 -3.66
N MET A 21 -3.78 -1.56 -3.84
CA MET A 21 -4.60 -0.87 -4.83
C MET A 21 -3.68 -0.25 -5.85
N PHE A 22 -4.07 -0.29 -7.13
CA PHE A 22 -3.30 0.39 -8.16
C PHE A 22 -3.72 1.85 -8.18
N MET A 23 -2.79 2.75 -7.87
CA MET A 23 -3.10 4.16 -7.71
C MET A 23 -2.81 4.98 -8.96
N GLY A 24 -2.17 4.39 -9.95
CA GLY A 24 -1.90 5.08 -11.20
C GLY A 24 -0.47 4.90 -11.65
N ARG A 25 -0.15 5.56 -12.73
CA ARG A 25 1.18 5.49 -13.33
C ARG A 25 1.65 6.89 -13.64
N VAL A 26 2.81 7.27 -13.13
CA VAL A 26 3.37 8.59 -13.33
C VAL A 26 4.81 8.43 -13.78
N ASN A 27 5.13 8.96 -14.96
CA ASN A 27 6.49 8.93 -15.50
C ASN A 27 7.04 7.50 -15.56
N GLY A 28 6.20 6.55 -15.96
CA GLY A 28 6.63 5.16 -16.11
C GLY A 28 6.68 4.39 -14.81
N ILE A 29 6.31 5.00 -13.68
CA ILE A 29 6.34 4.35 -12.38
C ILE A 29 4.90 3.97 -11.99
N ASN A 30 4.69 2.70 -11.72
CA ASN A 30 3.40 2.19 -11.27
C ASN A 30 3.32 2.34 -9.76
N GLN A 31 2.24 2.92 -9.28
CA GLN A 31 2.07 3.21 -7.86
C GLN A 31 1.09 2.22 -7.27
N TYR A 32 1.53 1.47 -6.27
CA TYR A 32 0.68 0.51 -5.56
C TYR A 32 0.62 0.92 -4.09
N LYS A 33 -0.58 1.08 -3.57
CA LYS A 33 -0.76 1.48 -2.17
C LYS A 33 -1.43 0.35 -1.41
N HIS A 34 -0.87 -0.02 -0.27
CA HIS A 34 -1.52 -1.03 0.55
C HIS A 34 -2.71 -0.42 1.28
N GLY A 35 -3.86 -1.07 1.18
CA GLY A 35 -5.11 -0.52 1.71
C GLY A 35 -5.15 -0.43 3.22
N ILE A 36 -4.43 -1.31 3.92
CA ILE A 36 -4.39 -1.31 5.38
C ILE A 36 -3.18 -0.56 5.90
N ALA A 37 -2.00 -0.85 5.36
CA ALA A 37 -0.77 -0.20 5.82
C ALA A 37 -0.66 1.25 5.34
N ARG A 38 -1.35 1.59 4.26
CA ARG A 38 -1.42 2.95 3.73
C ARG A 38 -0.07 3.46 3.23
N THR A 39 0.82 2.56 2.89
CA THR A 39 2.13 2.89 2.35
C THR A 39 2.22 2.42 0.91
N TYR A 40 3.14 3.02 0.16
CA TYR A 40 3.25 2.79 -1.27
C TYR A 40 4.45 1.90 -1.59
N LEU A 41 4.27 1.09 -2.62
CA LEU A 41 5.38 0.49 -3.35
C LEU A 41 5.30 1.02 -4.77
N ASN A 42 6.39 1.56 -5.29
CA ASN A 42 6.43 2.18 -6.61
C ASN A 42 7.43 1.43 -7.46
N LEU A 43 6.96 0.87 -8.56
CA LEU A 43 7.78 0.02 -9.42
C LEU A 43 7.66 0.46 -10.87
N ASP A 44 8.78 0.45 -11.59
CA ASP A 44 8.69 0.61 -13.04
C ASP A 44 8.26 -0.74 -13.67
N ASP A 45 8.18 -0.78 -14.98
CA ASP A 45 7.69 -1.97 -15.65
C ASP A 45 8.64 -3.15 -15.55
N GLU A 46 9.93 -2.90 -15.26
CA GLU A 46 10.90 -3.95 -15.04
C GLU A 46 10.95 -4.39 -13.58
N GLY A 47 10.16 -3.77 -12.70
CA GLY A 47 10.14 -4.13 -11.29
C GLY A 47 11.16 -3.42 -10.42
N ASN A 48 11.86 -2.42 -10.95
CA ASN A 48 12.78 -1.63 -10.15
C ASN A 48 11.99 -0.76 -9.19
N CYS A 49 12.46 -0.65 -7.95
CA CYS A 49 11.76 0.04 -6.89
C CYS A 49 12.21 1.50 -6.79
N TYR A 50 11.26 2.37 -6.51
CA TYR A 50 11.50 3.80 -6.39
C TYR A 50 10.81 4.34 -5.15
N ILE A 51 11.36 5.44 -4.61
CA ILE A 51 10.71 6.19 -3.56
C ILE A 51 10.32 7.55 -4.13
N ARG A 52 9.22 8.07 -3.63
CA ARG A 52 8.73 9.35 -4.11
C ARG A 52 9.55 10.47 -3.50
N ALA A 53 10.04 11.37 -4.36
CA ALA A 53 10.71 12.57 -3.95
C ALA A 53 9.74 13.74 -4.06
N GLN A 54 10.20 14.93 -3.74
CA GLN A 54 9.36 16.11 -3.84
C GLN A 54 8.99 16.38 -5.29
N ARG A 55 7.84 17.02 -5.49
CA ARG A 55 7.39 17.49 -6.80
C ARG A 55 7.25 16.38 -7.82
N ASP A 56 6.64 15.28 -7.40
CA ASP A 56 6.32 14.18 -8.30
C ASP A 56 7.52 13.49 -8.91
N GLY A 57 8.71 13.73 -8.37
CA GLY A 57 9.89 13.01 -8.79
C GLY A 57 10.01 11.69 -8.08
N TYR A 58 10.89 10.83 -8.61
CA TYR A 58 11.18 9.54 -8.00
C TYR A 58 12.67 9.36 -7.94
N LEU A 59 13.14 8.72 -6.87
CA LEU A 59 14.54 8.36 -6.69
C LEU A 59 14.63 6.85 -6.56
N PRO A 60 15.75 6.24 -6.96
CA PRO A 60 15.92 4.80 -6.76
C PRO A 60 15.73 4.44 -5.30
N GLY A 61 14.96 3.38 -5.06
CA GLY A 61 14.69 2.91 -3.71
C GLY A 61 15.19 1.50 -3.53
N ASN A 62 15.20 1.05 -2.27
CA ASN A 62 15.57 -0.31 -1.95
C ASN A 62 14.32 -1.12 -1.75
N TRP A 63 14.13 -2.15 -2.57
CA TRP A 63 12.90 -2.95 -2.52
C TRP A 63 12.69 -3.54 -1.14
N GLU A 64 13.72 -4.12 -0.54
CA GLU A 64 13.55 -4.78 0.74
C GLU A 64 13.22 -3.81 1.85
N ALA A 65 13.80 -2.61 1.81
CA ALA A 65 13.49 -1.59 2.79
C ALA A 65 12.05 -1.10 2.66
N GLU A 66 11.60 -0.86 1.43
CA GLU A 66 10.24 -0.38 1.20
C GLU A 66 9.21 -1.46 1.53
N LEU A 67 9.46 -2.69 1.13
CA LEU A 67 8.59 -3.80 1.49
C LEU A 67 8.56 -3.99 3.00
N GLY A 68 9.69 -3.85 3.67
CA GLY A 68 9.77 -3.99 5.11
C GLY A 68 8.90 -2.98 5.85
N LYS A 69 8.73 -1.78 5.31
CA LYS A 69 7.84 -0.79 5.92
C LYS A 69 6.38 -1.26 5.90
N VAL A 70 5.95 -1.85 4.78
CA VAL A 70 4.61 -2.40 4.68
C VAL A 70 4.44 -3.54 5.66
N GLU A 71 5.39 -4.46 5.67
CA GLU A 71 5.31 -5.64 6.53
C GLU A 71 5.32 -5.28 8.01
N ALA A 72 6.15 -4.32 8.39
CA ALA A 72 6.22 -3.89 9.79
C ALA A 72 4.89 -3.27 10.23
N CYS A 73 4.29 -2.46 9.38
CA CYS A 73 3.02 -1.87 9.69
C CYS A 73 1.94 -2.93 9.87
N LEU A 74 1.90 -3.91 8.97
CA LEU A 74 0.91 -4.99 9.06
C LEU A 74 1.14 -5.84 10.31
N ALA A 75 2.39 -6.07 10.68
CA ALA A 75 2.70 -6.86 11.86
C ALA A 75 2.15 -6.23 13.14
N THR A 76 2.13 -4.89 13.22
CA THR A 76 1.55 -4.22 14.38
C THR A 76 0.07 -4.48 14.51
N LEU A 77 -0.58 -4.89 13.43
CA LEU A 77 -2.01 -5.20 13.42
C LEU A 77 -2.28 -6.70 13.45
N GLY A 78 -1.25 -7.50 13.66
CA GLY A 78 -1.39 -8.94 13.66
C GLY A 78 -1.66 -9.52 12.28
N ALA A 79 -1.18 -8.86 11.23
CA ALA A 79 -1.45 -9.25 9.86
C ALA A 79 -0.15 -9.34 9.06
N ASN A 80 -0.25 -9.89 7.86
CA ASN A 80 0.87 -9.93 6.92
C ASN A 80 0.32 -9.78 5.51
N LEU A 81 1.20 -9.80 4.51
CA LEU A 81 0.78 -9.55 3.13
C LEU A 81 -0.18 -10.61 2.60
N ALA A 82 -0.17 -11.82 3.15
CA ALA A 82 -1.05 -12.88 2.69
C ALA A 82 -2.37 -12.94 3.45
N THR A 83 -2.58 -12.07 4.43
CA THR A 83 -3.83 -12.04 5.18
C THR A 83 -4.98 -11.65 4.25
N PRO A 84 -6.11 -12.36 4.28
CA PRO A 84 -7.24 -11.96 3.45
C PRO A 84 -7.87 -10.68 4.00
N TYR A 85 -7.91 -9.66 3.15
CA TYR A 85 -8.43 -8.34 3.57
C TYR A 85 -9.86 -8.20 3.07
N ASP A 86 -10.76 -9.02 3.60
CA ASP A 86 -12.18 -8.95 3.28
C ASP A 86 -12.89 -7.99 4.23
N GLU A 87 -14.18 -7.81 4.02
CA GLU A 87 -14.97 -6.90 4.82
C GLU A 87 -14.95 -7.26 6.30
N GLU A 88 -14.96 -8.56 6.60
CA GLU A 88 -14.94 -8.98 8.00
C GLU A 88 -13.63 -8.60 8.67
N PHE A 89 -12.51 -8.81 7.99
CA PHE A 89 -11.22 -8.42 8.53
C PHE A 89 -11.17 -6.92 8.79
N ILE A 90 -11.61 -6.12 7.80
CA ILE A 90 -11.60 -4.67 7.93
C ILE A 90 -12.48 -4.22 9.08
N ALA A 91 -13.67 -4.80 9.21
CA ALA A 91 -14.58 -4.45 10.28
C ALA A 91 -13.98 -4.74 11.66
N ARG A 92 -13.32 -5.90 11.80
CA ARG A 92 -12.69 -6.24 13.07
C ARG A 92 -11.57 -5.27 13.42
N LYS A 93 -10.79 -4.86 12.43
CA LYS A 93 -9.68 -3.94 12.69
C LYS A 93 -10.19 -2.54 13.02
N ARG A 94 -11.23 -2.09 12.35
CA ARG A 94 -11.83 -0.81 12.69
C ARG A 94 -12.38 -0.80 14.11
N LYS A 95 -13.03 -1.89 14.50
CA LYS A 95 -13.56 -2.00 15.85
C LYS A 95 -12.45 -1.94 16.89
N ALA A 96 -11.36 -2.68 16.64
CA ALA A 96 -10.23 -2.67 17.55
C ALA A 96 -9.62 -1.29 17.69
N LEU A 97 -9.51 -0.55 16.58
CA LEU A 97 -8.97 0.80 16.62
C LEU A 97 -9.88 1.75 17.39
N LEU A 98 -11.19 1.61 17.23
CA LEU A 98 -12.13 2.41 17.99
C LEU A 98 -12.01 2.13 19.49
N GLU A 99 -11.85 0.88 19.87
CA GLU A 99 -11.70 0.53 21.28
C GLU A 99 -10.41 1.09 21.85
N GLN A 100 -9.44 1.37 21.01
CA GLN A 100 -8.21 2.03 21.42
C GLN A 100 -8.31 3.55 21.38
N GLY A 101 -9.47 4.08 21.00
CA GLY A 101 -9.68 5.51 20.96
C GLY A 101 -9.24 6.19 19.66
N ILE A 102 -8.96 5.41 18.64
CA ILE A 102 -8.53 5.97 17.35
C ILE A 102 -9.77 6.24 16.52
N SER A 103 -9.84 7.45 15.95
CA SER A 103 -11.02 7.87 15.22
C SER A 103 -11.12 7.20 13.85
N LEU A 104 -12.29 6.64 13.56
CA LEU A 104 -12.53 6.12 12.23
C LEU A 104 -12.52 7.22 11.18
N LEU A 105 -12.95 8.41 11.54
CA LEU A 105 -12.94 9.51 10.61
C LEU A 105 -11.52 9.80 10.14
N THR A 106 -10.57 9.77 11.05
CA THR A 106 -9.19 9.98 10.67
C THR A 106 -8.72 8.91 9.68
N LEU A 107 -9.07 7.65 9.94
CA LEU A 107 -8.68 6.59 9.05
C LEU A 107 -9.29 6.75 7.67
N GLU A 108 -10.55 7.16 7.61
CA GLU A 108 -11.24 7.20 6.34
C GLU A 108 -10.88 8.42 5.51
N MET A 109 -10.46 9.49 6.12
CA MET A 109 -10.14 10.69 5.39
C MET A 109 -8.69 10.75 4.96
N GLU A 110 -7.86 9.91 5.51
CA GLU A 110 -6.45 9.95 5.20
C GLU A 110 -6.16 9.89 3.70
N PRO A 111 -6.78 9.00 2.94
CA PRO A 111 -6.46 8.92 1.52
C PRO A 111 -6.99 10.07 0.70
N GLN A 112 -7.79 10.95 1.29
CA GLN A 112 -8.34 12.03 0.53
C GLN A 112 -7.51 13.27 0.62
N GLU A 113 -6.54 13.25 1.44
CA GLU A 113 -5.75 14.38 1.51
C GLU A 113 -5.00 14.52 0.26
N GLY A 114 -4.72 14.52 -0.08
CA GLY A 114 -4.19 14.70 -1.21
C GLY A 114 -4.93 14.13 -2.28
N LYS A 115 -5.90 13.73 -2.02
CA LYS A 115 -6.56 13.10 -2.98
C LYS A 115 -6.49 13.53 -4.21
N ILE A 116 -5.95 13.26 -3.24
CA ILE A 116 -5.60 13.31 -3.34
C ILE A 116 -5.23 13.15 -3.58
N HIS A 117 -5.23 12.62 -3.38
CA HIS A 117 -4.72 12.38 -3.17
C HIS A 117 -4.50 12.20 -3.48
#